data_427e3b21354bab1497d137df7177eac6
#
_entry.id   427e3b21354bab1497d137df7177eac6
#
_cell.length_a   1.000
_cell.length_b   1.000
_cell.length_c   1.000
_cell.angle_alpha   90.00
_cell.angle_beta   90.00
_cell.angle_gamma   90.00
#
_symmetry.space_group_name_H-M   'P 1'
#
loop_
_entity.id
_entity.type
_entity.pdbx_description
1 polymer ?
#
loop_
_entity_poly.entity_id
_entity_poly.type
_entity_poly.pdbx_seq_one_letter_code
_entity_poly.pdbx_strand_id
1 'polypeptide(L)'
;MRKPLALLALACYLIILVATSIWPKPVDGEGILSIITRELLNFTARTPSLDWIQYNELEAIGNVLLYVPLGIFLVVFAPRTKNLVLALVPVLVSLLAEGSQILFLPERYATAFDVLNNALGGVIGIFIAKSIARLRKNSK
;
A
#
# COMPACT_ATOMS: atom_id res chain seq x y z
N MET A 1 -9.17 -20.03 -1.08
CA MET A 1 -10.12 -19.10 -0.44
C MET A 1 -11.45 -19.18 -1.18
N ARG A 2 -12.60 -19.27 -0.49
CA ARG A 2 -13.92 -19.27 -1.16
C ARG A 2 -14.11 -17.91 -1.82
N LYS A 3 -14.58 -17.87 -3.08
CA LYS A 3 -14.75 -16.62 -3.85
C LYS A 3 -15.48 -15.49 -3.08
N PRO A 4 -16.57 -15.73 -2.34
CA PRO A 4 -17.25 -14.67 -1.61
C PRO A 4 -16.39 -14.06 -0.48
N LEU A 5 -15.59 -14.87 0.21
CA LEU A 5 -14.69 -14.36 1.25
C LEU A 5 -13.58 -13.50 0.65
N ALA A 6 -13.06 -13.87 -0.54
CA ALA A 6 -12.07 -13.07 -1.25
C ALA A 6 -12.62 -11.71 -1.70
N LEU A 7 -13.88 -11.70 -2.17
CA LEU A 7 -14.55 -10.46 -2.57
C LEU A 7 -14.83 -9.56 -1.37
N LEU A 8 -15.27 -10.13 -0.24
CA LEU A 8 -15.45 -9.36 0.99
C LEU A 8 -14.14 -8.74 1.47
N ALA A 9 -13.05 -9.53 1.49
CA ALA A 9 -11.74 -9.04 1.87
C ALA A 9 -11.23 -7.93 0.93
N LEU A 10 -11.46 -8.07 -0.39
CA LEU A 10 -11.15 -7.02 -1.36
C LEU A 10 -11.96 -5.75 -1.09
N ALA A 11 -13.27 -5.88 -0.84
CA ALA A 11 -14.12 -4.73 -0.56
C ALA A 11 -13.67 -3.97 0.70
N CYS A 12 -13.42 -4.68 1.80
CA CYS A 12 -12.87 -4.09 3.03
C CYS A 12 -11.53 -3.40 2.79
N TYR A 13 -10.64 -4.05 2.04
CA TYR A 13 -9.35 -3.46 1.69
C TYR A 13 -9.49 -2.18 0.84
N LEU A 14 -10.35 -2.18 -0.18
CA LEU A 14 -10.58 -0.99 -1.01
C LEU A 14 -11.16 0.18 -0.20
N ILE A 15 -12.02 -0.10 0.77
CA ILE A 15 -12.53 0.93 1.70
C ILE A 15 -11.37 1.53 2.50
N ILE A 16 -10.47 0.70 3.04
CA ILE A 16 -9.30 1.16 3.77
C ILE A 16 -8.39 1.99 2.86
N LEU A 17 -8.09 1.49 1.66
CA LEU A 17 -7.24 2.18 0.69
C LEU A 17 -7.79 3.57 0.34
N VAL A 18 -9.09 3.66 0.03
CA VAL A 18 -9.74 4.94 -0.26
C VAL A 18 -9.75 5.83 0.97
N ALA A 19 -10.13 5.31 2.13
CA ALA A 19 -10.18 6.10 3.37
C ALA A 19 -8.81 6.70 3.72
N THR A 20 -7.73 5.93 3.57
CA THR A 20 -6.36 6.44 3.83
C THR A 20 -5.91 7.45 2.77
N SER A 21 -6.31 7.26 1.51
CA SER A 21 -5.94 8.16 0.41
C SER A 21 -6.65 9.52 0.48
N ILE A 22 -7.90 9.56 0.95
CA ILE A 22 -8.69 10.82 1.02
C ILE A 22 -8.71 11.42 2.43
N TRP A 23 -7.94 10.88 3.38
CA TRP A 23 -7.90 11.41 4.74
C TRP A 23 -7.32 12.82 4.75
N PRO A 24 -8.07 13.84 5.24
CA PRO A 24 -7.69 15.25 5.07
C PRO A 24 -6.50 15.69 5.94
N LYS A 25 -6.17 14.93 6.98
CA LYS A 25 -5.08 15.28 7.91
C LYS A 25 -3.83 14.44 7.63
N PRO A 26 -2.63 15.04 7.66
CA PRO A 26 -1.39 14.30 7.69
C PRO A 26 -1.37 13.28 8.83
N VAL A 27 -0.64 12.19 8.64
CA VAL A 27 -0.52 11.12 9.66
C VAL A 27 0.13 11.63 10.96
N ASP A 28 0.86 12.73 10.91
CA ASP A 28 1.47 13.44 12.03
C ASP A 28 0.51 14.39 12.78
N GLY A 29 -0.73 14.56 12.30
CA GLY A 29 -1.77 15.39 12.92
C GLY A 29 -2.33 14.80 14.23
N GLU A 30 -3.62 15.05 14.51
CA GLU A 30 -4.34 14.50 15.65
C GLU A 30 -5.09 13.22 15.29
N GLY A 31 -5.01 12.17 16.11
CA GLY A 31 -5.76 10.93 15.93
C GLY A 31 -4.92 9.67 16.19
N ILE A 32 -5.56 8.51 16.06
CA ILE A 32 -4.93 7.21 16.36
C ILE A 32 -3.70 6.96 15.48
N LEU A 33 -3.76 7.29 14.19
CA LEU A 33 -2.64 7.10 13.27
C LEU A 33 -1.43 7.96 13.65
N SER A 34 -1.66 9.20 14.09
CA SER A 34 -0.57 10.07 14.54
C SER A 34 0.06 9.59 15.85
N ILE A 35 -0.74 9.02 16.76
CA ILE A 35 -0.22 8.40 17.98
C ILE A 35 0.70 7.24 17.61
N ILE A 36 0.22 6.33 16.74
CA ILE A 36 1.01 5.17 16.28
C ILE A 36 2.30 5.63 15.59
N THR A 37 2.23 6.61 14.70
CA THR A 37 3.39 7.16 13.99
C THR A 37 4.40 7.74 14.96
N ARG A 38 3.95 8.53 15.95
CA ARG A 38 4.81 9.11 16.98
C ARG A 38 5.49 8.05 17.83
N GLU A 39 4.77 7.01 18.24
CA GLU A 39 5.36 5.92 19.02
C GLU A 39 6.37 5.12 18.19
N LEU A 40 6.10 4.88 16.92
CA LEU A 40 7.07 4.23 16.02
C LEU A 40 8.32 5.09 15.84
N LEU A 41 8.20 6.39 15.62
CA LEU A 41 9.34 7.31 15.51
C LEU A 41 10.13 7.39 16.82
N ASN A 42 9.47 7.42 17.96
CA ASN A 42 10.13 7.37 19.26
C ASN A 42 10.90 6.06 19.46
N PHE A 43 10.34 4.94 19.01
CA PHE A 43 11.02 3.64 19.08
C PHE A 43 12.24 3.59 18.15
N THR A 44 12.12 4.06 16.90
CA THR A 44 13.25 4.09 15.96
C THR A 44 14.37 5.01 16.48
N ALA A 45 14.04 6.20 16.97
CA ALA A 45 15.02 7.15 17.52
C ALA A 45 15.78 6.62 18.76
N ARG A 46 15.16 5.71 19.54
CA ARG A 46 15.80 5.05 20.70
C ARG A 46 16.60 3.80 20.32
N THR A 47 16.51 3.34 19.09
CA THR A 47 17.16 2.12 18.61
C THR A 47 18.27 2.48 17.64
N PRO A 48 19.58 2.43 18.01
CA PRO A 48 20.68 2.93 17.19
C PRO A 48 20.79 2.36 15.78
N SER A 49 20.27 1.14 15.55
CA SER A 49 20.24 0.53 14.21
C SER A 49 19.08 1.02 13.34
N LEU A 50 18.12 1.75 13.90
CA LEU A 50 16.90 2.22 13.24
C LEU A 50 16.73 3.75 13.28
N ASP A 51 17.72 4.48 13.82
CA ASP A 51 17.69 5.94 13.99
C ASP A 51 17.63 6.72 12.65
N TRP A 52 17.99 6.07 11.57
CA TRP A 52 17.86 6.59 10.21
C TRP A 52 16.40 6.60 9.71
N ILE A 53 15.47 5.86 10.37
CA ILE A 53 14.05 5.84 10.02
C ILE A 53 13.38 7.06 10.63
N GLN A 54 13.16 8.06 9.82
CA GLN A 54 12.41 9.28 10.14
C GLN A 54 11.00 9.19 9.56
N TYR A 55 10.27 10.29 9.58
CA TYR A 55 8.90 10.34 9.10
C TYR A 55 8.76 9.92 7.62
N ASN A 56 9.64 10.42 6.75
CA ASN A 56 9.58 10.13 5.31
C ASN A 56 9.79 8.65 5.00
N GLU A 57 10.72 7.99 5.69
CA GLU A 57 10.98 6.55 5.53
C GLU A 57 9.80 5.74 6.06
N LEU A 58 9.21 6.17 7.19
CA LEU A 58 8.03 5.51 7.75
C LEU A 58 6.83 5.65 6.82
N GLU A 59 6.61 6.82 6.24
CA GLU A 59 5.57 7.08 5.24
C GLU A 59 5.79 6.23 3.98
N ALA A 60 7.02 6.17 3.47
CA ALA A 60 7.37 5.34 2.32
C ALA A 60 7.08 3.85 2.57
N ILE A 61 7.46 3.33 3.74
CA ILE A 61 7.17 1.96 4.17
C ILE A 61 5.65 1.74 4.25
N GLY A 62 4.92 2.68 4.84
CA GLY A 62 3.47 2.65 4.93
C GLY A 62 2.80 2.55 3.56
N ASN A 63 3.23 3.37 2.61
CA ASN A 63 2.75 3.38 1.23
C ASN A 63 3.02 2.04 0.52
N VAL A 64 4.23 1.49 0.65
CA VAL A 64 4.55 0.15 0.13
C VAL A 64 3.62 -0.90 0.73
N LEU A 65 3.51 -0.96 2.05
CA LEU A 65 2.70 -1.97 2.74
C LEU A 65 1.21 -1.86 2.40
N LEU A 66 0.71 -0.65 2.23
CA LEU A 66 -0.69 -0.40 1.86
C LEU A 66 -1.03 -0.99 0.49
N TYR A 67 -0.11 -0.97 -0.47
CA TYR A 67 -0.36 -1.45 -1.84
C TYR A 67 0.00 -2.93 -2.08
N VAL A 68 0.69 -3.61 -1.15
CA VAL A 68 0.95 -5.06 -1.25
C VAL A 68 -0.34 -5.88 -1.40
N PRO A 69 -1.41 -5.66 -0.60
CA PRO A 69 -2.67 -6.40 -0.77
C PRO A 69 -3.30 -6.18 -2.14
N LEU A 70 -3.21 -4.97 -2.73
CA LEU A 70 -3.71 -4.72 -4.08
C LEU A 70 -3.07 -5.67 -5.08
N GLY A 71 -1.73 -5.79 -5.06
CA GLY A 71 -1.00 -6.70 -5.93
C GLY A 71 -1.41 -8.16 -5.75
N ILE A 72 -1.64 -8.59 -4.50
CA ILE A 72 -2.12 -9.94 -4.19
C ILE A 72 -3.52 -10.17 -4.79
N PHE A 73 -4.47 -9.25 -4.57
CA PHE A 73 -5.82 -9.37 -5.11
C PHE A 73 -5.85 -9.37 -6.63
N LEU A 74 -5.02 -8.58 -7.30
CA LEU A 74 -4.90 -8.59 -8.75
C LEU A 74 -4.56 -9.98 -9.28
N VAL A 75 -3.60 -10.68 -8.67
CA VAL A 75 -3.25 -12.05 -9.07
C VAL A 75 -4.37 -13.04 -8.73
N VAL A 76 -5.04 -12.89 -7.60
CA VAL A 76 -6.14 -13.78 -7.18
C VAL A 76 -7.33 -13.70 -8.16
N PHE A 77 -7.68 -12.48 -8.61
CA PHE A 77 -8.85 -12.28 -9.49
C PHE A 77 -8.51 -12.33 -10.97
N ALA A 78 -7.26 -12.01 -11.36
CA ALA A 78 -6.80 -12.00 -12.74
C ALA A 78 -5.51 -12.83 -12.95
N PRO A 79 -5.49 -14.14 -12.61
CA PRO A 79 -4.28 -14.95 -12.57
C PRO A 79 -3.62 -15.16 -13.94
N ARG A 80 -4.37 -15.01 -15.02
CA ARG A 80 -3.88 -15.20 -16.41
C ARG A 80 -3.39 -13.91 -17.06
N THR A 81 -3.53 -12.77 -16.38
CA THR A 81 -3.11 -11.47 -16.93
C THR A 81 -1.58 -11.35 -16.93
N LYS A 82 -1.04 -10.71 -17.96
CA LYS A 82 0.39 -10.44 -18.12
C LYS A 82 0.91 -9.60 -16.94
N ASN A 83 2.12 -9.88 -16.46
CA ASN A 83 2.71 -9.19 -15.31
C ASN A 83 2.77 -7.67 -15.48
N LEU A 84 3.12 -7.22 -16.68
CA LEU A 84 3.17 -5.77 -16.99
C LEU A 84 1.81 -5.10 -16.77
N VAL A 85 0.72 -5.72 -17.26
CA VAL A 85 -0.63 -5.18 -17.09
C VAL A 85 -1.02 -5.13 -15.60
N LEU A 86 -0.71 -6.21 -14.86
CA LEU A 86 -0.95 -6.22 -13.40
C LEU A 86 -0.15 -5.13 -12.68
N ALA A 87 1.12 -4.90 -13.07
CA ALA A 87 1.98 -3.89 -12.46
C ALA A 87 1.55 -2.45 -12.79
N LEU A 88 0.88 -2.22 -13.91
CA LEU A 88 0.34 -0.90 -14.27
C LEU A 88 -0.86 -0.50 -13.39
N VAL A 89 -1.62 -1.46 -12.86
CA VAL A 89 -2.81 -1.14 -12.04
C VAL A 89 -2.46 -0.38 -10.76
N PRO A 90 -1.50 -0.81 -9.93
CA PRO A 90 -1.08 -0.03 -8.74
C PRO A 90 -0.59 1.38 -9.11
N VAL A 91 0.13 1.54 -10.22
CA VAL A 91 0.57 2.85 -10.71
C VAL A 91 -0.63 3.75 -11.01
N LEU A 92 -1.61 3.25 -11.77
CA LEU A 92 -2.80 4.01 -12.12
C LEU A 92 -3.64 4.35 -10.88
N VAL A 93 -3.82 3.40 -9.96
CA VAL A 93 -4.56 3.63 -8.72
C VAL A 93 -3.85 4.68 -7.87
N SER A 94 -2.51 4.64 -7.79
CA SER A 94 -1.75 5.65 -7.07
C SER A 94 -1.84 7.03 -7.71
N LEU A 95 -1.70 7.12 -9.04
CA LEU A 95 -1.85 8.39 -9.75
C LEU A 95 -3.23 9.02 -9.54
N LEU A 96 -4.29 8.20 -9.49
CA LEU A 96 -5.64 8.68 -9.18
C LEU A 96 -5.75 9.15 -7.73
N ALA A 97 -5.16 8.43 -6.78
CA ALA A 97 -5.13 8.81 -5.38
C ALA A 97 -4.38 10.14 -5.18
N GLU A 98 -3.14 10.23 -5.66
CA GLU A 98 -2.32 11.44 -5.55
C GLU A 98 -2.94 12.63 -6.31
N GLY A 99 -3.48 12.38 -7.51
CA GLY A 99 -4.19 13.40 -8.27
C GLY A 99 -5.43 13.93 -7.53
N SER A 100 -6.17 13.06 -6.84
CA SER A 100 -7.30 13.48 -6.00
C SER A 100 -6.84 14.31 -4.79
N GLN A 101 -5.70 13.98 -4.19
CA GLN A 101 -5.13 14.76 -3.08
C GLN A 101 -4.75 16.16 -3.53
N ILE A 102 -4.07 16.31 -4.66
CA ILE A 102 -3.72 17.62 -5.22
C ILE A 102 -4.96 18.48 -5.45
N LEU A 103 -6.05 17.87 -5.93
CA LEU A 103 -7.28 18.62 -6.29
C LEU A 103 -8.15 18.96 -5.09
N PHE A 104 -8.22 18.08 -4.08
CA PHE A 104 -9.22 18.18 -3.01
C PHE A 104 -8.63 18.35 -1.61
N LEU A 105 -7.32 18.13 -1.44
CA LEU A 105 -6.65 18.16 -0.13
C LEU A 105 -5.40 19.06 -0.19
N PRO A 106 -5.55 20.38 -0.20
CA PRO A 106 -4.42 21.32 -0.38
C PRO A 106 -3.36 21.26 0.74
N GLU A 107 -3.69 20.64 1.88
CA GLU A 107 -2.76 20.44 2.99
C GLU A 107 -1.91 19.15 2.85
N ARG A 108 -2.17 18.34 1.81
CA ARG A 108 -1.37 17.13 1.52
C ARG A 108 -0.46 17.38 0.33
N TYR A 109 0.80 17.05 0.51
CA TYR A 109 1.82 17.14 -0.54
C TYR A 109 1.95 15.77 -1.22
N ALA A 110 1.18 15.57 -2.30
CA ALA A 110 1.36 14.41 -3.16
C ALA A 110 2.72 14.45 -3.86
N THR A 111 3.49 13.38 -3.80
CA THR A 111 4.82 13.31 -4.38
C THR A 111 4.96 12.19 -5.40
N ALA A 112 5.91 12.34 -6.33
CA ALA A 112 6.25 11.26 -7.26
C ALA A 112 6.83 10.03 -6.51
N PHE A 113 7.42 10.24 -5.33
CA PHE A 113 7.92 9.15 -4.49
C PHE A 113 6.78 8.31 -3.92
N ASP A 114 5.63 8.90 -3.59
CA ASP A 114 4.46 8.15 -3.13
C ASP A 114 3.94 7.22 -4.23
N VAL A 115 3.88 7.72 -5.48
CA VAL A 115 3.52 6.88 -6.63
C VAL A 115 4.50 5.72 -6.81
N LEU A 116 5.80 5.96 -6.67
CA LEU A 116 6.82 4.92 -6.78
C LEU A 116 6.71 3.88 -5.65
N ASN A 117 6.53 4.31 -4.41
CA ASN A 117 6.39 3.43 -3.26
C ASN A 117 5.11 2.58 -3.36
N ASN A 118 4.01 3.18 -3.75
CA ASN A 118 2.74 2.50 -4.00
C ASN A 118 2.86 1.45 -5.12
N ALA A 119 3.50 1.81 -6.23
CA ALA A 119 3.76 0.91 -7.34
C ALA A 119 4.65 -0.27 -6.92
N LEU A 120 5.71 0.01 -6.14
CA LEU A 120 6.61 -1.00 -5.59
C LEU A 120 5.84 -1.99 -4.70
N GLY A 121 4.98 -1.50 -3.82
CA GLY A 121 4.11 -2.32 -2.98
C GLY A 121 3.24 -3.27 -3.82
N GLY A 122 2.58 -2.75 -4.86
CA GLY A 122 1.78 -3.54 -5.77
C GLY A 122 2.59 -4.63 -6.49
N VAL A 123 3.79 -4.31 -6.96
CA VAL A 123 4.70 -5.29 -7.61
C VAL A 123 5.14 -6.37 -6.62
N ILE A 124 5.49 -6.01 -5.39
CA ILE A 124 5.81 -6.98 -4.32
C ILE A 124 4.64 -7.92 -4.08
N GLY A 125 3.41 -7.39 -3.98
CA GLY A 125 2.21 -8.19 -3.79
C GLY A 125 1.96 -9.18 -4.94
N ILE A 126 2.15 -8.75 -6.19
CA ILE A 126 2.07 -9.61 -7.37
C ILE A 126 3.10 -10.74 -7.29
N PHE A 127 4.34 -10.40 -6.94
CA PHE A 127 5.42 -11.39 -6.81
C PHE A 127 5.11 -12.43 -5.73
N ILE A 128 4.70 -11.99 -4.54
CA ILE A 128 4.32 -12.86 -3.42
C ILE A 128 3.20 -13.83 -3.86
N ALA A 129 2.12 -13.31 -4.42
CA ALA A 129 0.98 -14.12 -4.81
C ALA A 129 1.32 -15.15 -5.88
N LYS A 130 2.12 -14.77 -6.89
CA LYS A 130 2.57 -15.69 -7.95
C LYS A 130 3.54 -16.75 -7.43
N SER A 131 4.43 -16.38 -6.51
CA SER A 131 5.35 -17.33 -5.87
C SER A 131 4.59 -18.38 -5.07
N ILE A 132 3.61 -17.98 -4.26
CA ILE A 132 2.75 -18.89 -3.51
C ILE A 132 1.96 -19.81 -4.47
N ALA A 133 1.43 -19.28 -5.56
CA ALA A 133 0.69 -20.05 -6.54
C ALA A 133 1.58 -21.13 -7.24
N ARG A 134 2.84 -20.80 -7.53
CA ARG A 134 3.82 -21.75 -8.10
C ARG A 134 4.15 -22.88 -7.11
N LEU A 135 4.43 -22.54 -5.85
CA LEU A 135 4.74 -23.52 -4.82
C LEU A 135 3.60 -24.51 -4.63
N ARG A 136 2.34 -24.04 -4.58
CA ARG A 136 1.15 -24.89 -4.47
C ARG A 136 0.94 -25.80 -5.68
N LYS A 137 1.40 -25.42 -6.85
CA LYS A 137 1.31 -26.27 -8.07
C LYS A 137 2.34 -27.38 -8.04
N ASN A 138 3.53 -27.14 -7.50
CA ASN A 138 4.63 -28.11 -7.45
C ASN A 138 4.47 -29.13 -6.31
N SER A 139 3.59 -28.86 -5.33
CA SER A 139 3.33 -29.76 -4.19
C SER A 139 2.11 -30.70 -4.41
N LYS A 140 1.54 -30.70 -5.61
CA LYS A 140 0.48 -31.63 -6.06
C LYS A 140 0.99 -32.55 -7.15
#